data_71597c20efd7eebcfe58fe74bf9e8436
#
_entry.id   71597c20efd7eebcfe58fe74bf9e8436
#
_cell.length_a   1.000
_cell.length_b   1.000
_cell.length_c   1.000
_cell.angle_alpha   90.00
_cell.angle_beta   90.00
_cell.angle_gamma   90.00
#
_symmetry.space_group_name_H-M   'P 1'
#
loop_
_entity.id
_entity.type
_entity.pdbx_description
1 polymer ?
#
loop_
_entity_poly.entity_id
_entity_poly.type
_entity_poly.pdbx_seq_one_letter_code
_entity_poly.pdbx_strand_id
1 'polypeptide(L)'
;MLEIIWFGADFDQSIDGVVWPASLKYLAFGKRFNQPICSVVWPAAVQHVRFGKRFNQPIDSVNWPASVTCLSFGASFNHPVDQVDWPASLARLEFGVCFYHLHGVKRPAGLQHLTCTCYNKPIDRVGWPDSLKHLAFGASFDH
;
A
#
# COMPACT_ATOMS: atom_id res chain seq x y z
N MET A 1 4.82 22.82 12.20
CA MET A 1 5.34 22.03 11.06
C MET A 1 4.28 21.00 10.69
N LEU A 2 3.83 20.94 9.42
CA LEU A 2 2.72 20.07 9.01
C LEU A 2 3.24 18.63 8.82
N GLU A 3 2.72 17.68 9.58
CA GLU A 3 3.15 16.27 9.53
C GLU A 3 2.08 15.30 8.99
N ILE A 4 0.81 15.73 8.97
CA ILE A 4 -0.31 14.88 8.60
C ILE A 4 -1.20 15.60 7.60
N ILE A 5 -1.54 14.93 6.50
CA ILE A 5 -2.56 15.38 5.55
C ILE A 5 -3.60 14.28 5.36
N TRP A 6 -4.87 14.67 5.48
CA TRP A 6 -6.02 13.82 5.22
C TRP A 6 -6.88 14.45 4.14
N PHE A 7 -7.01 13.77 3.02
CA PHE A 7 -7.95 14.18 1.97
C PHE A 7 -9.36 13.70 2.28
N GLY A 8 -10.33 14.57 2.03
CA GLY A 8 -11.74 14.25 2.25
C GLY A 8 -12.25 13.10 1.40
N ALA A 9 -13.43 12.58 1.76
CA ALA A 9 -14.02 11.40 1.12
C ALA A 9 -14.23 11.54 -0.39
N ASP A 10 -14.51 12.75 -0.85
CA ASP A 10 -14.86 13.07 -2.24
C ASP A 10 -13.66 13.54 -3.08
N PHE A 11 -12.49 13.69 -2.48
CA PHE A 11 -11.29 14.11 -3.21
C PHE A 11 -10.89 13.05 -4.22
N ASP A 12 -10.83 13.43 -5.50
CA ASP A 12 -10.40 12.60 -6.63
C ASP A 12 -9.74 13.46 -7.71
N GLN A 13 -8.74 14.25 -7.32
CA GLN A 13 -7.96 15.07 -8.25
C GLN A 13 -6.54 14.55 -8.35
N SER A 14 -5.87 14.79 -9.50
CA SER A 14 -4.47 14.47 -9.66
C SER A 14 -3.61 15.15 -8.59
N ILE A 15 -2.64 14.43 -8.10
CA ILE A 15 -1.64 14.92 -7.16
C ILE A 15 -0.24 15.02 -7.81
N ASP A 16 -0.18 14.87 -9.14
CA ASP A 16 1.06 15.06 -9.89
C ASP A 16 1.53 16.52 -9.77
N GLY A 17 2.82 16.71 -9.54
CA GLY A 17 3.42 18.03 -9.39
C GLY A 17 3.11 18.73 -8.06
N VAL A 18 2.42 18.09 -7.12
CA VAL A 18 2.21 18.65 -5.79
C VAL A 18 3.55 18.74 -5.04
N VAL A 19 3.83 19.93 -4.51
CA VAL A 19 4.98 20.16 -3.63
C VAL A 19 4.55 19.91 -2.19
N TRP A 20 5.00 18.80 -1.63
CA TRP A 20 4.65 18.39 -0.27
C TRP A 20 5.51 19.08 0.78
N PRO A 21 4.98 19.35 1.98
CA PRO A 21 5.81 19.76 3.11
C PRO A 21 6.89 18.72 3.43
N ALA A 22 8.13 19.15 3.61
CA ALA A 22 9.25 18.26 3.90
C ALA A 22 9.07 17.46 5.23
N SER A 23 8.24 17.99 6.14
CA SER A 23 7.93 17.37 7.44
C SER A 23 6.80 16.34 7.39
N LEU A 24 6.17 16.14 6.22
CA LEU A 24 5.00 15.28 6.11
C LEU A 24 5.35 13.81 6.34
N LYS A 25 4.71 13.20 7.34
CA LYS A 25 4.93 11.80 7.75
C LYS A 25 3.74 10.89 7.44
N TYR A 26 2.53 11.44 7.46
CA TYR A 26 1.30 10.70 7.28
C TYR A 26 0.45 11.30 6.17
N LEU A 27 0.08 10.49 5.19
CA LEU A 27 -0.74 10.90 4.05
C LEU A 27 -1.87 9.90 3.85
N ALA A 28 -3.12 10.37 3.93
CA ALA A 28 -4.28 9.52 3.73
C ALA A 28 -5.23 10.11 2.69
N PHE A 29 -5.66 9.27 1.77
CA PHE A 29 -6.63 9.59 0.72
C PHE A 29 -8.01 9.07 1.09
N GLY A 30 -9.02 9.88 0.79
CA GLY A 30 -10.41 9.56 1.06
C GLY A 30 -11.00 8.51 0.13
N LYS A 31 -12.28 8.22 0.35
CA LYS A 31 -12.99 7.08 -0.26
C LYS A 31 -12.94 7.05 -1.78
N ARG A 32 -13.02 8.22 -2.45
CA ARG A 32 -13.17 8.31 -3.91
C ARG A 32 -11.86 8.38 -4.68
N PHE A 33 -10.75 8.70 -4.02
CA PHE A 33 -9.46 8.88 -4.70
C PHE A 33 -9.08 7.65 -5.53
N ASN A 34 -8.93 7.86 -6.84
CA ASN A 34 -8.52 6.82 -7.79
C ASN A 34 -7.69 7.40 -8.97
N GLN A 35 -6.80 8.35 -8.69
CA GLN A 35 -5.91 8.92 -9.69
C GLN A 35 -4.62 8.13 -9.82
N PRO A 36 -3.98 8.10 -11.02
CA PRO A 36 -2.65 7.53 -11.20
C PRO A 36 -1.64 8.19 -10.26
N ILE A 37 -0.69 7.39 -9.75
CA ILE A 37 0.32 7.87 -8.80
C ILE A 37 1.76 7.55 -9.24
N CYS A 38 1.94 7.04 -10.45
CA CYS A 38 3.26 6.67 -10.98
C CYS A 38 4.23 7.85 -11.14
N SER A 39 3.69 9.07 -11.38
CA SER A 39 4.48 10.30 -11.56
C SER A 39 4.60 11.13 -10.28
N VAL A 40 4.02 10.69 -9.19
CA VAL A 40 4.01 11.44 -7.93
C VAL A 40 5.40 11.47 -7.30
N VAL A 41 5.89 12.67 -7.00
CA VAL A 41 7.08 12.87 -6.18
C VAL A 41 6.65 12.91 -4.72
N TRP A 42 6.82 11.79 -4.04
CA TRP A 42 6.41 11.63 -2.65
C TRP A 42 7.29 12.44 -1.67
N PRO A 43 6.75 12.91 -0.53
CA PRO A 43 7.56 13.58 0.49
C PRO A 43 8.66 12.64 1.01
N ALA A 44 9.89 13.12 1.10
CA ALA A 44 11.04 12.29 1.51
C ALA A 44 10.93 11.73 2.94
N ALA A 45 10.13 12.37 3.82
CA ALA A 45 9.93 11.96 5.20
C ALA A 45 8.65 11.14 5.42
N VAL A 46 7.86 10.86 4.38
CA VAL A 46 6.58 10.16 4.55
C VAL A 46 6.81 8.71 5.02
N GLN A 47 6.13 8.34 6.09
CA GLN A 47 6.24 7.02 6.72
C GLN A 47 4.98 6.17 6.48
N HIS A 48 3.82 6.82 6.41
CA HIS A 48 2.54 6.15 6.26
C HIS A 48 1.77 6.72 5.07
N VAL A 49 1.39 5.85 4.13
CA VAL A 49 0.50 6.20 3.03
C VAL A 49 -0.70 5.27 3.03
N ARG A 50 -1.90 5.85 3.07
CA ARG A 50 -3.15 5.11 3.08
C ARG A 50 -4.04 5.54 1.93
N PHE A 51 -4.49 4.57 1.14
CA PHE A 51 -5.45 4.77 0.08
C PHE A 51 -6.86 4.38 0.49
N GLY A 52 -7.85 5.14 0.02
CA GLY A 52 -9.25 4.90 0.31
C GLY A 52 -9.87 3.77 -0.51
N LYS A 53 -11.18 3.59 -0.32
CA LYS A 53 -11.92 2.42 -0.81
C LYS A 53 -11.82 2.18 -2.31
N ARG A 54 -11.84 3.24 -3.15
CA ARG A 54 -11.93 3.13 -4.61
C ARG A 54 -10.58 3.06 -5.31
N PHE A 55 -9.48 3.28 -4.61
CA PHE A 55 -8.16 3.27 -5.24
C PHE A 55 -7.88 1.90 -5.90
N ASN A 56 -7.69 1.93 -7.22
CA ASN A 56 -7.36 0.75 -8.02
C ASN A 56 -6.52 1.16 -9.24
N GLN A 57 -5.36 1.77 -8.99
CA GLN A 57 -4.38 2.12 -10.02
C GLN A 57 -3.15 1.23 -9.92
N PRO A 58 -2.48 0.92 -11.04
CA PRO A 58 -1.22 0.17 -11.01
C PRO A 58 -0.16 0.93 -10.22
N ILE A 59 0.68 0.17 -9.49
CA ILE A 59 1.72 0.73 -8.61
C ILE A 59 3.12 0.16 -8.90
N ASP A 60 3.28 -0.60 -9.96
CA ASP A 60 4.53 -1.26 -10.38
C ASP A 60 5.66 -0.27 -10.70
N SER A 61 5.32 0.93 -11.18
CA SER A 61 6.27 1.99 -11.51
C SER A 61 6.34 3.12 -10.48
N VAL A 62 5.74 2.96 -9.31
CA VAL A 62 5.77 3.97 -8.25
C VAL A 62 7.12 3.96 -7.52
N ASN A 63 7.76 5.11 -7.45
CA ASN A 63 9.00 5.30 -6.67
C ASN A 63 8.67 5.62 -5.21
N TRP A 64 8.54 4.58 -4.38
CA TRP A 64 8.27 4.76 -2.96
C TRP A 64 9.50 5.30 -2.22
N PRO A 65 9.35 6.32 -1.36
CA PRO A 65 10.47 6.80 -0.54
C PRO A 65 10.99 5.73 0.42
N ALA A 66 12.30 5.75 0.67
CA ALA A 66 12.94 4.85 1.63
C ALA A 66 12.47 5.03 3.09
N SER A 67 11.74 6.09 3.39
CA SER A 67 11.14 6.37 4.69
C SER A 67 9.82 5.64 4.94
N VAL A 68 9.19 5.09 3.89
CA VAL A 68 7.86 4.47 4.02
C VAL A 68 7.92 3.17 4.80
N THR A 69 7.21 3.11 5.91
CA THR A 69 7.12 1.95 6.79
C THR A 69 5.76 1.27 6.75
N CYS A 70 4.72 1.97 6.30
CA CYS A 70 3.36 1.44 6.25
C CYS A 70 2.65 1.87 4.95
N LEU A 71 2.13 0.89 4.22
CA LEU A 71 1.26 1.08 3.07
C LEU A 71 -0.07 0.34 3.30
N SER A 72 -1.17 1.03 3.07
CA SER A 72 -2.51 0.45 3.19
C SER A 72 -3.33 0.77 1.94
N PHE A 73 -3.79 -0.27 1.26
CA PHE A 73 -4.63 -0.18 0.07
C PHE A 73 -6.08 -0.50 0.42
N GLY A 74 -7.00 0.27 -0.14
CA GLY A 74 -8.43 0.12 0.14
C GLY A 74 -9.08 -1.07 -0.55
N ALA A 75 -10.39 -1.16 -0.42
CA ALA A 75 -11.17 -2.33 -0.79
C ALA A 75 -11.06 -2.73 -2.26
N SER A 76 -11.00 -1.76 -3.18
CA SER A 76 -11.04 -2.03 -4.63
C SER A 76 -9.68 -2.36 -5.25
N PHE A 77 -8.58 -2.21 -4.52
CA PHE A 77 -7.25 -2.45 -5.08
C PHE A 77 -7.05 -3.92 -5.47
N ASN A 78 -6.76 -4.14 -6.77
CA ASN A 78 -6.58 -5.49 -7.32
C ASN A 78 -5.62 -5.52 -8.52
N HIS A 79 -4.50 -4.82 -8.45
CA HIS A 79 -3.43 -4.93 -9.44
C HIS A 79 -2.35 -5.92 -9.00
N PRO A 80 -1.67 -6.59 -9.96
CA PRO A 80 -0.47 -7.37 -9.66
C PRO A 80 0.58 -6.51 -8.97
N VAL A 81 1.33 -7.09 -8.04
CA VAL A 81 2.37 -6.38 -7.27
C VAL A 81 3.71 -7.12 -7.30
N ASP A 82 3.87 -8.07 -8.21
CA ASP A 82 5.08 -8.87 -8.41
C ASP A 82 6.27 -8.07 -8.93
N GLN A 83 6.00 -6.94 -9.62
CA GLN A 83 7.03 -6.04 -10.14
C GLN A 83 7.26 -4.80 -9.27
N VAL A 84 6.53 -4.65 -8.18
CA VAL A 84 6.67 -3.47 -7.30
C VAL A 84 8.00 -3.51 -6.56
N ASP A 85 8.75 -2.42 -6.64
CA ASP A 85 9.94 -2.20 -5.82
C ASP A 85 9.53 -1.61 -4.47
N TRP A 86 9.27 -2.50 -3.51
CA TRP A 86 8.90 -2.10 -2.16
C TRP A 86 10.08 -1.46 -1.42
N PRO A 87 9.86 -0.38 -0.65
CA PRO A 87 10.95 0.18 0.16
C PRO A 87 11.43 -0.82 1.21
N ALA A 88 12.74 -0.89 1.42
CA ALA A 88 13.35 -1.82 2.39
C ALA A 88 12.89 -1.58 3.84
N SER A 89 12.43 -0.36 4.15
CA SER A 89 11.87 0.04 5.44
C SER A 89 10.44 -0.45 5.66
N LEU A 90 9.76 -0.99 4.62
CA LEU A 90 8.35 -1.35 4.72
C LEU A 90 8.13 -2.48 5.71
N ALA A 91 7.49 -2.15 6.83
CA ALA A 91 7.20 -3.10 7.91
C ALA A 91 5.74 -3.56 7.93
N ARG A 92 4.83 -2.75 7.38
CA ARG A 92 3.39 -3.08 7.34
C ARG A 92 2.80 -2.85 5.96
N LEU A 93 2.13 -3.89 5.45
CA LEU A 93 1.44 -3.88 4.16
C LEU A 93 0.03 -4.45 4.32
N GLU A 94 -0.97 -3.66 3.91
CA GLU A 94 -2.38 -4.02 4.06
C GLU A 94 -3.09 -3.93 2.70
N PHE A 95 -3.73 -5.02 2.30
CA PHE A 95 -4.59 -5.08 1.12
C PHE A 95 -6.05 -5.30 1.53
N GLY A 96 -6.94 -4.64 0.80
CA GLY A 96 -8.38 -4.75 1.03
C GLY A 96 -9.01 -5.99 0.41
N VAL A 97 -10.34 -5.98 0.36
CA VAL A 97 -11.17 -7.17 0.06
C VAL A 97 -11.09 -7.68 -1.37
N CYS A 98 -10.69 -6.87 -2.34
CA CYS A 98 -10.61 -7.29 -3.75
C CYS A 98 -9.22 -7.79 -4.18
N PHE A 99 -8.24 -7.85 -3.28
CA PHE A 99 -6.87 -8.22 -3.64
C PHE A 99 -6.69 -9.75 -3.73
N TYR A 100 -6.27 -10.23 -4.92
CA TYR A 100 -6.10 -11.66 -5.20
C TYR A 100 -4.71 -12.05 -5.73
N HIS A 101 -3.73 -11.12 -5.75
CA HIS A 101 -2.43 -11.29 -6.39
C HIS A 101 -1.28 -11.57 -5.40
N LEU A 102 -1.49 -12.47 -4.44
CA LEU A 102 -0.48 -12.75 -3.41
C LEU A 102 0.69 -13.61 -3.91
N HIS A 103 0.48 -14.42 -4.96
CA HIS A 103 1.53 -15.23 -5.56
C HIS A 103 2.53 -14.37 -6.35
N GLY A 104 3.82 -14.69 -6.25
CA GLY A 104 4.88 -13.98 -6.98
C GLY A 104 5.30 -12.64 -6.36
N VAL A 105 4.66 -12.20 -5.29
CA VAL A 105 5.00 -10.93 -4.64
C VAL A 105 6.44 -10.96 -4.12
N LYS A 106 7.28 -10.07 -4.65
CA LYS A 106 8.57 -9.76 -4.02
C LYS A 106 8.28 -9.06 -2.69
N ARG A 107 8.62 -9.69 -1.59
CA ARG A 107 8.31 -9.13 -0.27
C ARG A 107 9.52 -8.39 0.29
N PRO A 108 9.28 -7.20 0.89
CA PRO A 108 10.37 -6.51 1.59
C PRO A 108 10.92 -7.39 2.71
N ALA A 109 12.25 -7.47 2.81
CA ALA A 109 12.91 -8.29 3.84
C ALA A 109 12.57 -7.85 5.28
N GLY A 110 12.15 -6.60 5.45
CA GLY A 110 11.73 -6.04 6.74
C GLY A 110 10.25 -6.18 7.06
N LEU A 111 9.44 -6.82 6.20
CA LEU A 111 7.99 -6.90 6.39
C LEU A 111 7.64 -7.71 7.64
N GLN A 112 6.94 -7.07 8.58
CA GLN A 112 6.53 -7.69 9.85
C GLN A 112 5.02 -7.97 9.90
N HIS A 113 4.21 -7.17 9.19
CA HIS A 113 2.76 -7.30 9.20
C HIS A 113 2.21 -7.31 7.77
N LEU A 114 1.48 -8.35 7.42
CA LEU A 114 0.76 -8.47 6.16
C LEU A 114 -0.70 -8.78 6.42
N THR A 115 -1.60 -8.00 5.83
CA THR A 115 -3.05 -8.24 5.89
C THR A 115 -3.63 -8.34 4.49
N CYS A 116 -4.40 -9.41 4.22
CA CYS A 116 -5.09 -9.66 2.96
C CYS A 116 -6.53 -10.08 3.26
N THR A 117 -7.44 -9.13 3.36
CA THR A 117 -8.76 -9.31 4.01
C THR A 117 -9.67 -10.37 3.38
N CYS A 118 -9.63 -10.58 2.07
CA CYS A 118 -10.48 -11.59 1.41
C CYS A 118 -9.70 -12.55 0.51
N TYR A 119 -8.41 -12.70 0.76
CA TYR A 119 -7.63 -13.67 0.02
C TYR A 119 -8.08 -15.10 0.41
N ASN A 120 -8.53 -15.87 -0.57
CA ASN A 120 -8.99 -17.26 -0.40
C ASN A 120 -8.44 -18.16 -1.51
N LYS A 121 -7.12 -18.28 -1.58
CA LYS A 121 -6.41 -19.21 -2.46
C LYS A 121 -5.36 -19.96 -1.65
N PRO A 122 -4.92 -21.15 -2.12
CA PRO A 122 -3.84 -21.89 -1.45
C PRO A 122 -2.60 -21.02 -1.23
N ILE A 123 -1.94 -21.19 -0.09
CA ILE A 123 -0.75 -20.44 0.32
C ILE A 123 0.51 -21.30 0.43
N ASP A 124 0.42 -22.55 0.06
CA ASP A 124 1.48 -23.55 0.13
C ASP A 124 2.74 -23.20 -0.68
N ARG A 125 2.57 -22.39 -1.72
CA ARG A 125 3.67 -21.91 -2.59
C ARG A 125 4.06 -20.46 -2.37
N VAL A 126 3.58 -19.87 -1.30
CA VAL A 126 3.88 -18.48 -0.96
C VAL A 126 5.10 -18.42 -0.07
N GLY A 127 6.22 -17.87 -0.58
CA GLY A 127 7.43 -17.63 0.22
C GLY A 127 7.21 -16.46 1.17
N TRP A 128 7.22 -16.71 2.47
CA TRP A 128 7.09 -15.66 3.50
C TRP A 128 8.47 -15.14 3.90
N PRO A 129 8.66 -13.83 4.14
CA PRO A 129 9.91 -13.32 4.68
C PRO A 129 10.09 -13.77 6.15
N ASP A 130 11.32 -14.06 6.55
CA ASP A 130 11.65 -14.48 7.93
C ASP A 130 11.30 -13.41 8.98
N SER A 131 11.20 -12.15 8.56
CA SER A 131 10.81 -11.02 9.40
C SER A 131 9.32 -10.99 9.76
N LEU A 132 8.47 -11.78 9.07
CA LEU A 132 7.03 -11.72 9.22
C LEU A 132 6.58 -12.21 10.60
N LYS A 133 5.92 -11.35 11.37
CA LYS A 133 5.40 -11.63 12.71
C LYS A 133 3.89 -11.81 12.74
N HIS A 134 3.20 -11.10 11.84
CA HIS A 134 1.73 -11.11 11.78
C HIS A 134 1.27 -11.27 10.34
N LEU A 135 0.49 -12.31 10.11
CA LEU A 135 -0.20 -12.58 8.86
C LEU A 135 -1.68 -12.72 9.15
N ALA A 136 -2.50 -11.88 8.52
CA ALA A 136 -3.94 -11.91 8.72
C ALA A 136 -4.66 -12.10 7.38
N PHE A 137 -5.47 -13.12 7.33
CA PHE A 137 -6.48 -13.32 6.30
C PHE A 137 -7.87 -13.03 6.88
N GLY A 138 -8.83 -12.65 6.03
CA GLY A 138 -10.20 -12.41 6.49
C GLY A 138 -10.99 -13.69 6.76
N ALA A 139 -12.23 -13.51 7.18
CA ALA A 139 -13.12 -14.60 7.59
C ALA A 139 -13.45 -15.63 6.50
N SER A 140 -13.19 -15.29 5.23
CA SER A 140 -13.46 -16.18 4.08
C SER A 140 -12.28 -17.11 3.74
N PHE A 141 -11.17 -17.06 4.48
CA PHE A 141 -10.02 -17.91 4.23
C PHE A 141 -10.29 -19.34 4.71
N ASP A 142 -10.22 -20.31 3.78
CA ASP A 142 -10.57 -21.73 4.00
C ASP A 142 -9.53 -22.69 3.34
N HIS A 143 -8.23 -22.38 3.51
CA HIS A 143 -7.12 -23.19 2.96
C HIS A 143 -5.99 -23.41 3.96
#